data_a4c0c6daeeb50a31b9376d86e2afd1d9
#
_entry.id   a4c0c6daeeb50a31b9376d86e2afd1d9
#
_cell.length_a   1.000
_cell.length_b   1.000
_cell.length_c   1.000
_cell.angle_alpha   90.00
_cell.angle_beta   90.00
_cell.angle_gamma   90.00
#
_symmetry.space_group_name_H-M   'P 1'
#
loop_
_entity.id
_entity.type
_entity.pdbx_description
1 polymer ?
#
loop_
_entity_poly.entity_id
_entity_poly.type
_entity_poly.pdbx_seq_one_letter_code
_entity_poly.pdbx_strand_id
1 'polypeptide(L)'
;IGRDHFYLRVAKGDTKAQVLSSFLKQFYAGTPFIPAEIMMQTEIEDADVIEEWLTSRRKQKVRIVVPKKGTKEKLVELAWENARMVLEKDRERIRREEGRTIGAVHEVEDWLGLKGLNRMEAFDISNISGFESVGSMVVYEKGKPKRSDYRKFRIKSVQGPNDYASMEEVLTRRFTHESNGEFDSFSRMPDLLLMDGGRGQVNIALGVLDKLGIRIPVCGMVKDDHHRTRGLYFDNIEIPIDTNSEGFRLITRIQDEAHRFAIEYHRSLRSKEQVHSVLDDIPGIGERRRKALMRRYRSIEGIRDATVEELAETESMNIGSAKQVYEFFHPNK
;
A
#
# COMPACT_ATOMS: atom_id res chain seq x y z
N ILE A 1 6.63 -36.23 7.64
CA ILE A 1 6.28 -35.64 8.93
C ILE A 1 6.07 -34.16 8.69
N GLY A 2 4.84 -33.67 8.95
CA GLY A 2 4.49 -32.27 8.82
C GLY A 2 5.04 -31.45 9.99
N ARG A 3 5.31 -30.17 9.76
CA ARG A 3 5.65 -29.17 10.78
C ARG A 3 4.69 -28.00 10.60
N ASP A 4 4.06 -27.55 11.69
CA ASP A 4 3.14 -26.43 11.67
C ASP A 4 3.35 -25.51 12.88
N HIS A 5 2.85 -24.28 12.81
CA HIS A 5 3.02 -23.24 13.82
C HIS A 5 1.67 -22.61 14.09
N PHE A 6 1.33 -22.50 15.37
CA PHE A 6 0.08 -21.89 15.80
C PHE A 6 0.37 -20.77 16.80
N TYR A 7 -0.22 -19.58 16.54
CA TYR A 7 -0.15 -18.44 17.44
C TYR A 7 -1.39 -18.42 18.32
N LEU A 8 -1.19 -18.61 19.61
CA LEU A 8 -2.27 -18.63 20.57
C LEU A 8 -2.42 -17.25 21.23
N ARG A 9 -3.65 -16.77 21.31
CA ARG A 9 -3.96 -15.57 22.12
C ARG A 9 -4.12 -16.01 23.56
N VAL A 10 -3.28 -15.49 24.44
CA VAL A 10 -3.26 -15.81 25.87
C VAL A 10 -3.86 -14.63 26.62
N ALA A 11 -4.86 -14.87 27.47
CA ALA A 11 -5.42 -13.85 28.34
C ALA A 11 -4.49 -13.59 29.54
N LYS A 12 -4.60 -12.41 30.12
CA LYS A 12 -3.79 -12.06 31.29
C LYS A 12 -4.23 -12.93 32.49
N GLY A 13 -3.35 -13.85 32.91
CA GLY A 13 -3.62 -14.79 34.01
C GLY A 13 -3.69 -16.27 33.59
N ASP A 14 -3.77 -16.57 32.29
CA ASP A 14 -3.76 -17.96 31.83
C ASP A 14 -2.42 -18.66 32.15
N THR A 15 -2.49 -19.87 32.66
CA THR A 15 -1.33 -20.72 32.85
C THR A 15 -0.94 -21.46 31.55
N LYS A 16 0.31 -21.87 31.46
CA LYS A 16 0.75 -22.71 30.30
C LYS A 16 -0.07 -23.97 30.15
N ALA A 17 -0.46 -24.60 31.26
CA ALA A 17 -1.27 -25.80 31.28
C ALA A 17 -2.67 -25.55 30.66
N GLN A 18 -3.31 -24.46 31.00
CA GLN A 18 -4.61 -24.05 30.46
C GLN A 18 -4.55 -23.75 28.96
N VAL A 19 -3.54 -22.98 28.54
CA VAL A 19 -3.35 -22.64 27.13
C VAL A 19 -3.15 -23.90 26.29
N LEU A 20 -2.32 -24.83 26.74
CA LEU A 20 -2.06 -26.09 26.03
C LEU A 20 -3.27 -27.03 26.02
N SER A 21 -4.01 -27.12 27.12
CA SER A 21 -5.26 -27.87 27.17
C SER A 21 -6.30 -27.35 26.17
N SER A 22 -6.50 -26.02 26.14
CA SER A 22 -7.41 -25.36 25.19
C SER A 22 -6.96 -25.56 23.74
N PHE A 23 -5.66 -25.46 23.47
CA PHE A 23 -5.10 -25.71 22.15
C PHE A 23 -5.37 -27.14 21.66
N LEU A 24 -5.10 -28.17 22.49
CA LEU A 24 -5.35 -29.55 22.12
C LEU A 24 -6.82 -29.81 21.79
N LYS A 25 -7.73 -29.26 22.60
CA LYS A 25 -9.18 -29.39 22.37
C LYS A 25 -9.56 -28.77 21.02
N GLN A 26 -9.09 -27.55 20.71
CA GLN A 26 -9.38 -26.86 19.45
C GLN A 26 -8.74 -27.54 18.24
N PHE A 27 -7.47 -27.90 18.33
CA PHE A 27 -6.71 -28.50 17.23
C PHE A 27 -7.31 -29.84 16.81
N TYR A 28 -7.53 -30.76 17.78
CA TYR A 28 -8.07 -32.07 17.47
C TYR A 28 -9.59 -32.08 17.23
N ALA A 29 -10.32 -31.02 17.56
CA ALA A 29 -11.72 -30.88 17.16
C ALA A 29 -11.88 -30.86 15.64
N GLY A 30 -10.96 -30.19 14.92
CA GLY A 30 -10.99 -30.02 13.47
C GLY A 30 -10.05 -30.98 12.69
N THR A 31 -9.17 -31.72 13.35
CA THR A 31 -8.16 -32.54 12.70
C THR A 31 -8.64 -34.00 12.56
N PRO A 32 -8.60 -34.59 11.35
CA PRO A 32 -9.07 -35.99 11.14
C PRO A 32 -8.08 -37.01 11.66
N PHE A 33 -6.80 -36.71 11.74
CA PHE A 33 -5.76 -37.61 12.20
C PHE A 33 -5.44 -37.38 13.68
N ILE A 34 -5.58 -38.43 14.50
CA ILE A 34 -5.22 -38.42 15.92
C ILE A 34 -4.13 -39.48 16.16
N PRO A 35 -2.92 -39.10 16.65
CA PRO A 35 -1.83 -40.02 16.91
C PRO A 35 -2.10 -40.87 18.14
N ALA A 36 -1.35 -41.97 18.30
CA ALA A 36 -1.46 -42.84 19.49
C ALA A 36 -0.86 -42.16 20.74
N GLU A 37 0.08 -41.29 20.56
CA GLU A 37 0.78 -40.60 21.64
C GLU A 37 0.99 -39.12 21.29
N ILE A 38 0.66 -38.25 22.23
CA ILE A 38 0.89 -36.81 22.15
C ILE A 38 1.90 -36.44 23.22
N MET A 39 3.03 -35.94 22.81
CA MET A 39 4.10 -35.52 23.72
C MET A 39 4.00 -34.05 24.01
N MET A 40 4.01 -33.69 25.29
CA MET A 40 3.89 -32.30 25.76
C MET A 40 5.12 -31.90 26.59
N GLN A 41 5.40 -30.61 26.63
CA GLN A 41 6.51 -30.05 27.43
C GLN A 41 6.18 -29.88 28.91
N THR A 42 4.89 -29.85 29.25
CA THR A 42 4.41 -29.70 30.62
C THR A 42 3.08 -30.44 30.76
N GLU A 43 2.71 -30.78 31.99
CA GLU A 43 1.40 -31.31 32.31
C GLU A 43 0.33 -30.28 31.95
N ILE A 44 -0.81 -30.75 31.50
CA ILE A 44 -1.96 -29.94 31.10
C ILE A 44 -3.14 -30.23 32.03
N GLU A 45 -4.03 -29.25 32.13
CA GLU A 45 -5.31 -29.46 32.84
C GLU A 45 -6.21 -30.41 32.07
N ASP A 46 -6.96 -31.21 32.78
CA ASP A 46 -7.90 -32.20 32.22
C ASP A 46 -7.27 -33.22 31.28
N ALA A 47 -6.01 -33.60 31.47
CA ALA A 47 -5.30 -34.54 30.61
C ALA A 47 -6.07 -35.85 30.41
N ASP A 48 -6.58 -36.45 31.50
CA ASP A 48 -7.34 -37.71 31.47
C ASP A 48 -8.63 -37.57 30.63
N VAL A 49 -9.35 -36.48 30.79
CA VAL A 49 -10.59 -36.20 30.03
C VAL A 49 -10.29 -36.03 28.54
N ILE A 50 -9.19 -35.36 28.21
CA ILE A 50 -8.77 -35.19 26.82
C ILE A 50 -8.31 -36.50 26.21
N GLU A 51 -7.57 -37.32 26.95
CA GLU A 51 -7.19 -38.66 26.51
C GLU A 51 -8.40 -39.54 26.22
N GLU A 52 -9.39 -39.54 27.10
CA GLU A 52 -10.63 -40.29 26.91
C GLU A 52 -11.40 -39.80 25.67
N TRP A 53 -11.57 -38.50 25.53
CA TRP A 53 -12.20 -37.91 24.36
C TRP A 53 -11.49 -38.26 23.05
N LEU A 54 -10.16 -38.15 23.02
CA LEU A 54 -9.35 -38.48 21.84
C LEU A 54 -9.38 -39.98 21.53
N THR A 55 -9.36 -40.83 22.56
CA THR A 55 -9.47 -42.28 22.46
C THR A 55 -10.82 -42.65 21.84
N SER A 56 -11.92 -42.03 22.28
CA SER A 56 -13.26 -42.32 21.73
C SER A 56 -13.35 -41.90 20.24
N ARG A 57 -12.73 -40.82 19.85
CA ARG A 57 -12.70 -40.37 18.45
C ARG A 57 -11.79 -41.20 17.55
N ARG A 58 -10.62 -41.59 18.05
CA ARG A 58 -9.67 -42.44 17.32
C ARG A 58 -10.12 -43.92 17.28
N LYS A 59 -11.00 -44.35 18.19
CA LYS A 59 -11.38 -45.76 18.45
C LYS A 59 -10.22 -46.67 18.87
N GLN A 60 -9.12 -46.08 19.30
CA GLN A 60 -7.92 -46.74 19.82
C GLN A 60 -7.30 -45.85 20.88
N LYS A 61 -6.57 -46.44 21.83
CA LYS A 61 -5.99 -45.72 22.97
C LYS A 61 -5.07 -44.57 22.51
N VAL A 62 -5.29 -43.38 23.07
CA VAL A 62 -4.43 -42.20 22.94
C VAL A 62 -3.84 -41.90 24.31
N ARG A 63 -2.59 -41.47 24.35
CA ARG A 63 -1.91 -41.04 25.57
C ARG A 63 -1.32 -39.65 25.41
N ILE A 64 -1.45 -38.80 26.42
CA ILE A 64 -0.75 -37.56 26.56
C ILE A 64 0.38 -37.74 27.55
N VAL A 65 1.61 -37.54 27.14
CA VAL A 65 2.79 -37.81 27.96
C VAL A 65 3.72 -36.60 28.05
N VAL A 66 4.30 -36.41 29.22
CA VAL A 66 5.37 -35.43 29.44
C VAL A 66 6.66 -36.24 29.63
N PRO A 67 7.46 -36.43 28.58
CA PRO A 67 8.66 -37.26 28.68
C PRO A 67 9.74 -36.51 29.48
N LYS A 68 10.37 -37.22 30.42
CA LYS A 68 11.38 -36.69 31.34
C LYS A 68 12.79 -37.22 31.06
N LYS A 69 12.96 -38.09 30.03
CA LYS A 69 14.28 -38.67 29.67
C LYS A 69 14.24 -39.34 28.29
N GLY A 70 15.40 -39.42 27.67
CA GLY A 70 15.61 -40.21 26.45
C GLY A 70 15.19 -39.48 25.16
N THR A 71 14.96 -40.24 24.09
CA THR A 71 14.68 -39.72 22.75
C THR A 71 13.42 -38.86 22.69
N LYS A 72 12.37 -39.23 23.44
CA LYS A 72 11.09 -38.52 23.47
C LYS A 72 11.24 -37.11 24.09
N GLU A 73 12.00 -37.01 25.19
CA GLU A 73 12.34 -35.72 25.80
C GLU A 73 13.06 -34.81 24.80
N LYS A 74 14.09 -35.34 24.12
CA LYS A 74 14.83 -34.59 23.09
C LYS A 74 13.95 -34.10 21.95
N LEU A 75 12.94 -34.87 21.57
CA LEU A 75 11.97 -34.44 20.54
C LEU A 75 11.09 -33.26 21.02
N VAL A 76 10.64 -33.30 22.27
CA VAL A 76 9.87 -32.19 22.86
C VAL A 76 10.76 -30.96 23.03
N GLU A 77 12.00 -31.12 23.49
CA GLU A 77 12.98 -30.04 23.59
C GLU A 77 13.25 -29.38 22.22
N LEU A 78 13.47 -30.21 21.18
CA LEU A 78 13.66 -29.73 19.81
C LEU A 78 12.42 -28.95 19.30
N ALA A 79 11.22 -29.43 19.60
CA ALA A 79 10.01 -28.73 19.24
C ALA A 79 9.87 -27.39 19.97
N TRP A 80 10.24 -27.34 21.24
CA TRP A 80 10.26 -26.11 22.03
C TRP A 80 11.29 -25.10 21.51
N GLU A 81 12.52 -25.54 21.22
CA GLU A 81 13.56 -24.68 20.63
C GLU A 81 13.12 -24.11 19.27
N ASN A 82 12.53 -24.96 18.44
CA ASN A 82 11.99 -24.53 17.16
C ASN A 82 10.90 -23.45 17.33
N ALA A 83 9.96 -23.65 18.26
CA ALA A 83 8.91 -22.67 18.55
C ALA A 83 9.49 -21.36 19.06
N ARG A 84 10.52 -21.41 19.95
CA ARG A 84 11.22 -20.25 20.46
C ARG A 84 11.92 -19.46 19.35
N MET A 85 12.66 -20.15 18.46
CA MET A 85 13.35 -19.49 17.33
C MET A 85 12.36 -18.79 16.39
N VAL A 86 11.22 -19.40 16.09
CA VAL A 86 10.18 -18.77 15.27
C VAL A 86 9.61 -17.53 15.96
N LEU A 87 9.30 -17.63 17.25
CA LEU A 87 8.78 -16.51 18.02
C LEU A 87 9.80 -15.33 18.10
N GLU A 88 11.08 -15.62 18.32
CA GLU A 88 12.13 -14.61 18.34
C GLU A 88 12.28 -13.92 16.97
N LYS A 89 12.30 -14.70 15.89
CA LYS A 89 12.35 -14.17 14.51
C LYS A 89 11.15 -13.26 14.20
N ASP A 90 9.95 -13.64 14.63
CA ASP A 90 8.75 -12.83 14.43
C ASP A 90 8.74 -11.57 15.28
N ARG A 91 9.23 -11.65 16.54
CA ARG A 91 9.44 -10.47 17.39
C ARG A 91 10.41 -9.47 16.76
N GLU A 92 11.52 -9.95 16.22
CA GLU A 92 12.48 -9.10 15.51
C GLU A 92 11.85 -8.47 14.24
N ARG A 93 11.07 -9.24 13.48
CA ARG A 93 10.37 -8.74 12.30
C ARG A 93 9.39 -7.63 12.68
N ILE A 94 8.57 -7.85 13.70
CA ILE A 94 7.61 -6.87 14.21
C ILE A 94 8.36 -5.61 14.69
N ARG A 95 9.41 -5.77 15.49
CA ARG A 95 10.21 -4.65 16.00
C ARG A 95 10.85 -3.83 14.88
N ARG A 96 11.37 -4.51 13.84
CA ARG A 96 11.93 -3.83 12.65
C ARG A 96 10.84 -3.08 11.88
N GLU A 97 9.66 -3.68 11.72
CA GLU A 97 8.53 -3.03 11.05
C GLU A 97 8.03 -1.82 11.84
N GLU A 98 7.92 -1.92 13.16
CA GLU A 98 7.58 -0.80 14.05
C GLU A 98 8.61 0.33 13.96
N GLY A 99 9.91 0.01 13.98
CA GLY A 99 10.97 1.01 13.80
C GLY A 99 10.86 1.72 12.45
N ARG A 100 10.61 0.98 11.36
CA ARG A 100 10.48 1.54 10.01
C ARG A 100 9.18 2.32 9.77
N THR A 101 8.22 2.25 10.66
CA THR A 101 6.91 2.89 10.54
C THR A 101 6.69 3.89 11.67
N ILE A 102 6.22 3.44 12.81
CA ILE A 102 5.90 4.32 13.95
C ILE A 102 7.16 5.00 14.51
N GLY A 103 8.26 4.25 14.66
CA GLY A 103 9.54 4.83 15.10
C GLY A 103 10.06 5.89 14.14
N ALA A 104 9.96 5.65 12.83
CA ALA A 104 10.33 6.63 11.82
C ALA A 104 9.46 7.91 11.87
N VAL A 105 8.16 7.77 12.17
CA VAL A 105 7.27 8.93 12.36
C VAL A 105 7.70 9.73 13.60
N HIS A 106 8.05 9.07 14.70
CA HIS A 106 8.53 9.76 15.91
C HIS A 106 9.84 10.54 15.65
N GLU A 107 10.77 10.00 14.85
CA GLU A 107 11.97 10.76 14.46
C GLU A 107 11.59 12.03 13.67
N VAL A 108 10.62 11.96 12.76
CA VAL A 108 10.11 13.13 12.03
C VAL A 108 9.43 14.12 12.99
N GLU A 109 8.65 13.63 13.94
CA GLU A 109 8.04 14.46 14.98
C GLU A 109 9.10 15.23 15.78
N ASP A 110 10.16 14.55 16.18
CA ASP A 110 11.27 15.15 16.95
C ASP A 110 12.00 16.23 16.14
N TRP A 111 12.27 16.00 14.85
CA TRP A 111 12.90 17.00 13.99
C TRP A 111 12.07 18.26 13.78
N LEU A 112 10.75 18.09 13.67
CA LEU A 112 9.82 19.20 13.40
C LEU A 112 9.27 19.82 14.69
N GLY A 113 9.55 19.25 15.86
CA GLY A 113 8.94 19.68 17.12
C GLY A 113 7.43 19.45 17.18
N LEU A 114 6.92 18.50 16.41
CA LEU A 114 5.51 18.16 16.31
C LEU A 114 5.19 16.90 17.13
N LYS A 115 3.90 16.60 17.31
CA LYS A 115 3.43 15.38 17.97
C LYS A 115 2.13 14.90 17.32
N GLY A 116 1.97 13.58 17.27
CA GLY A 116 0.72 12.96 16.81
C GLY A 116 0.58 12.93 15.29
N LEU A 117 1.67 12.82 14.55
CA LEU A 117 1.68 12.71 13.08
C LEU A 117 1.15 11.36 12.62
N ASN A 118 -0.17 11.17 12.66
CA ASN A 118 -0.80 9.94 12.19
C ASN A 118 -0.98 9.91 10.68
N ARG A 119 -1.37 11.06 10.08
CA ARG A 119 -1.66 11.18 8.64
C ARG A 119 -0.77 12.26 8.00
N MET A 120 0.03 11.85 7.04
CA MET A 120 0.87 12.73 6.23
C MET A 120 0.40 12.67 4.78
N GLU A 121 0.26 13.82 4.14
CA GLU A 121 -0.05 13.93 2.71
C GLU A 121 1.12 14.58 1.99
N ALA A 122 1.64 13.92 0.95
CA ALA A 122 2.73 14.46 0.14
C ALA A 122 2.25 14.78 -1.27
N PHE A 123 2.71 15.92 -1.78
CA PHE A 123 2.32 16.48 -3.07
C PHE A 123 3.53 16.64 -3.99
N ASP A 124 3.35 16.24 -5.24
CA ASP A 124 4.32 16.41 -6.31
C ASP A 124 3.62 16.96 -7.55
N ILE A 125 4.26 17.94 -8.23
CA ILE A 125 3.84 18.44 -9.53
C ILE A 125 4.83 17.93 -10.56
N SER A 126 4.33 17.27 -11.58
CA SER A 126 5.12 16.74 -12.67
C SER A 126 4.72 17.38 -13.99
N ASN A 127 5.70 18.01 -14.65
CA ASN A 127 5.59 18.60 -15.98
C ASN A 127 6.40 17.77 -16.96
N ILE A 128 5.78 17.21 -17.97
CA ILE A 128 6.50 16.58 -19.07
C ILE A 128 6.29 17.43 -20.32
N SER A 129 7.39 17.86 -20.93
CA SER A 129 7.45 18.74 -22.09
C SER A 129 6.37 18.43 -23.15
N GLY A 130 5.50 19.41 -23.42
CA GLY A 130 4.44 19.32 -24.43
C GLY A 130 3.11 18.74 -23.98
N PHE A 131 2.94 18.36 -22.70
CA PHE A 131 1.70 17.81 -22.14
C PHE A 131 1.24 18.62 -20.91
N GLU A 132 -0.02 18.42 -20.54
CA GLU A 132 -0.62 19.07 -19.37
C GLU A 132 0.13 18.70 -18.08
N SER A 133 0.30 19.69 -17.22
CA SER A 133 0.82 19.50 -15.87
C SER A 133 -0.13 18.63 -15.05
N VAL A 134 0.41 17.76 -14.23
CA VAL A 134 -0.37 16.93 -13.31
C VAL A 134 0.17 17.05 -11.89
N GLY A 135 -0.75 17.05 -10.93
CA GLY A 135 -0.43 16.90 -9.52
C GLY A 135 -0.74 15.50 -9.01
N SER A 136 0.08 15.03 -8.11
CA SER A 136 -0.16 13.82 -7.36
C SER A 136 -0.23 14.09 -5.86
N MET A 137 -1.11 13.35 -5.16
CA MET A 137 -1.20 13.32 -3.71
C MET A 137 -1.06 11.88 -3.26
N VAL A 138 -0.07 11.59 -2.45
CA VAL A 138 0.07 10.31 -1.75
C VAL A 138 -0.17 10.50 -0.27
N VAL A 139 -0.67 9.46 0.38
CA VAL A 139 -1.08 9.50 1.79
C VAL A 139 -0.38 8.39 2.55
N TYR A 140 0.17 8.75 3.70
CA TYR A 140 0.75 7.82 4.67
C TYR A 140 0.04 7.92 6.00
N GLU A 141 -0.37 6.79 6.55
CA GLU A 141 -0.93 6.70 7.91
C GLU A 141 -0.03 5.84 8.79
N LYS A 142 0.39 6.38 9.93
CA LYS A 142 1.30 5.71 10.88
C LYS A 142 2.56 5.16 10.19
N GLY A 143 3.14 5.93 9.27
CA GLY A 143 4.32 5.55 8.50
C GLY A 143 4.11 4.50 7.41
N LYS A 144 2.86 4.12 7.09
CA LYS A 144 2.51 3.16 6.02
C LYS A 144 1.70 3.84 4.91
N PRO A 145 1.91 3.45 3.63
CA PRO A 145 1.16 4.01 2.52
C PRO A 145 -0.33 3.64 2.59
N LYS A 146 -1.22 4.63 2.48
CA LYS A 146 -2.67 4.48 2.41
C LYS A 146 -3.15 4.69 0.98
N ARG A 147 -2.92 3.70 0.13
CA ARG A 147 -3.16 3.81 -1.32
C ARG A 147 -4.60 4.10 -1.73
N SER A 148 -5.58 3.73 -0.92
CA SER A 148 -7.00 4.07 -1.16
C SER A 148 -7.25 5.58 -1.20
N ASP A 149 -6.40 6.34 -0.52
CA ASP A 149 -6.53 7.78 -0.36
C ASP A 149 -5.67 8.58 -1.33
N TYR A 150 -4.89 7.93 -2.20
CA TYR A 150 -4.10 8.61 -3.23
C TYR A 150 -4.99 9.30 -4.25
N ARG A 151 -4.60 10.48 -4.71
CA ARG A 151 -5.36 11.25 -5.70
C ARG A 151 -4.47 11.81 -6.79
N LYS A 152 -5.02 11.88 -8.00
CA LYS A 152 -4.42 12.44 -9.19
C LYS A 152 -5.18 13.70 -9.60
N PHE A 153 -4.48 14.78 -9.86
CA PHE A 153 -5.05 16.05 -10.25
C PHE A 153 -4.56 16.43 -11.65
N ARG A 154 -5.46 16.53 -12.59
CA ARG A 154 -5.20 17.16 -13.87
C ARG A 154 -5.29 18.66 -13.64
N ILE A 155 -4.24 19.42 -13.97
CA ILE A 155 -4.22 20.88 -13.88
C ILE A 155 -5.10 21.44 -14.99
N LYS A 156 -5.95 22.42 -14.65
CA LYS A 156 -6.96 22.96 -15.56
C LYS A 156 -6.81 24.46 -15.81
N SER A 157 -6.37 25.20 -14.80
CA SER A 157 -6.33 26.67 -14.82
C SER A 157 -4.99 27.25 -15.24
N VAL A 158 -3.93 26.44 -15.28
CA VAL A 158 -2.56 26.88 -15.53
C VAL A 158 -2.15 26.53 -16.95
N GLN A 159 -1.74 27.52 -17.73
CA GLN A 159 -1.18 27.32 -19.07
C GLN A 159 0.35 27.31 -19.01
N GLY A 160 0.95 26.29 -19.59
CA GLY A 160 2.39 26.10 -19.61
C GLY A 160 3.00 25.57 -18.29
N PRO A 161 4.32 25.39 -18.25
CA PRO A 161 5.03 24.84 -17.09
C PRO A 161 5.15 25.89 -15.96
N ASN A 162 4.25 25.83 -15.00
CA ASN A 162 4.27 26.65 -13.81
C ASN A 162 3.91 25.80 -12.58
N ASP A 163 4.94 25.24 -11.94
CA ASP A 163 4.79 24.34 -10.80
C ASP A 163 4.13 25.03 -9.60
N TYR A 164 4.39 26.33 -9.38
CA TYR A 164 3.81 27.06 -8.27
C TYR A 164 2.30 27.26 -8.42
N ALA A 165 1.85 27.72 -9.58
CA ALA A 165 0.44 27.88 -9.85
C ALA A 165 -0.30 26.53 -9.90
N SER A 166 0.36 25.50 -10.42
CA SER A 166 -0.17 24.13 -10.43
C SER A 166 -0.35 23.58 -9.01
N MET A 167 0.61 23.84 -8.11
CA MET A 167 0.53 23.44 -6.71
C MET A 167 -0.59 24.20 -5.98
N GLU A 168 -0.74 25.51 -6.24
CA GLU A 168 -1.84 26.31 -5.68
C GLU A 168 -3.21 25.72 -6.11
N GLU A 169 -3.39 25.36 -7.39
CA GLU A 169 -4.62 24.71 -7.87
C GLU A 169 -4.88 23.39 -7.16
N VAL A 170 -3.87 22.52 -7.05
CA VAL A 170 -3.99 21.20 -6.42
C VAL A 170 -4.41 21.31 -4.97
N LEU A 171 -3.72 22.14 -4.19
CA LEU A 171 -4.00 22.33 -2.77
C LEU A 171 -5.36 23.00 -2.54
N THR A 172 -5.71 24.01 -3.34
CA THR A 172 -7.03 24.63 -3.29
C THR A 172 -8.11 23.58 -3.51
N ARG A 173 -8.01 22.77 -4.54
CA ARG A 173 -8.97 21.69 -4.83
C ARG A 173 -9.00 20.63 -3.74
N ARG A 174 -7.86 20.29 -3.13
CA ARG A 174 -7.80 19.34 -2.01
C ARG A 174 -8.61 19.83 -0.81
N PHE A 175 -8.49 21.09 -0.45
CA PHE A 175 -9.04 21.64 0.78
C PHE A 175 -10.40 22.34 0.62
N THR A 176 -10.85 22.62 -0.62
CA THR A 176 -12.18 23.16 -0.91
C THR A 176 -13.17 22.10 -1.38
N HIS A 177 -12.73 20.85 -1.59
CA HIS A 177 -13.60 19.78 -2.03
C HIS A 177 -14.62 19.44 -0.94
N GLU A 178 -15.89 19.67 -1.22
CA GLU A 178 -16.97 19.19 -0.36
C GLU A 178 -17.02 17.67 -0.40
N SER A 179 -16.94 17.02 0.75
CA SER A 179 -16.99 15.56 0.81
C SER A 179 -18.43 15.10 0.51
N ASN A 180 -18.59 14.26 -0.49
CA ASN A 180 -19.85 13.64 -0.86
C ASN A 180 -20.23 12.42 0.01
N GLY A 181 -19.68 12.33 1.24
CA GLY A 181 -20.01 11.25 2.18
C GLY A 181 -18.93 11.00 3.25
N GLU A 182 -19.30 10.30 4.31
CA GLU A 182 -18.44 10.01 5.49
C GLU A 182 -17.17 9.22 5.18
N PHE A 183 -17.07 8.61 3.98
CA PHE A 183 -15.94 7.76 3.57
C PHE A 183 -15.01 8.41 2.53
N ASP A 184 -15.18 9.70 2.24
CA ASP A 184 -14.27 10.38 1.33
C ASP A 184 -12.91 10.65 2.01
N SER A 185 -11.82 10.28 1.30
CA SER A 185 -10.45 10.55 1.78
C SER A 185 -10.17 12.04 1.98
N PHE A 186 -10.91 12.92 1.33
CA PHE A 186 -10.81 14.37 1.48
C PHE A 186 -11.44 14.90 2.77
N SER A 187 -12.34 14.15 3.42
CA SER A 187 -12.94 14.56 4.69
C SER A 187 -11.94 14.54 5.85
N ARG A 188 -10.86 13.76 5.75
CA ARG A 188 -9.83 13.65 6.78
C ARG A 188 -8.70 14.61 6.52
N MET A 189 -8.48 15.55 7.48
CA MET A 189 -7.37 16.48 7.43
C MET A 189 -6.05 15.76 7.77
N PRO A 190 -4.94 16.09 7.10
CA PRO A 190 -3.63 15.59 7.46
C PRO A 190 -3.06 16.34 8.67
N ASP A 191 -2.17 15.66 9.39
CA ASP A 191 -1.39 16.24 10.49
C ASP A 191 -0.13 16.97 9.98
N LEU A 192 0.31 16.62 8.74
CA LEU A 192 1.46 17.22 8.09
C LEU A 192 1.31 17.17 6.56
N LEU A 193 1.62 18.28 5.90
CA LEU A 193 1.82 18.34 4.45
C LEU A 193 3.32 18.27 4.13
N LEU A 194 3.66 17.41 3.17
CA LEU A 194 5.00 17.26 2.63
C LEU A 194 5.03 17.77 1.17
N MET A 195 5.86 18.76 0.91
CA MET A 195 6.01 19.35 -0.42
C MET A 195 7.29 18.83 -1.07
N ASP A 196 7.22 18.39 -2.34
CA ASP A 196 8.40 17.95 -3.08
C ASP A 196 9.23 19.15 -3.57
N GLY A 197 9.73 19.93 -2.62
CA GLY A 197 10.53 21.13 -2.85
C GLY A 197 10.79 21.90 -1.57
N GLY A 198 11.66 22.89 -1.67
CA GLY A 198 12.05 23.71 -0.53
C GLY A 198 11.10 24.88 -0.28
N ARG A 199 11.68 26.00 0.18
CA ARG A 199 11.00 27.23 0.62
C ARG A 199 9.88 27.71 -0.31
N GLY A 200 10.09 27.69 -1.63
CA GLY A 200 9.12 28.21 -2.60
C GLY A 200 7.79 27.45 -2.55
N GLN A 201 7.85 26.13 -2.57
CA GLN A 201 6.65 25.28 -2.53
C GLN A 201 5.95 25.31 -1.16
N VAL A 202 6.72 25.36 -0.07
CA VAL A 202 6.17 25.54 1.28
C VAL A 202 5.40 26.85 1.40
N ASN A 203 5.94 27.96 0.89
CA ASN A 203 5.27 29.25 0.94
C ASN A 203 3.96 29.27 0.15
N ILE A 204 3.89 28.59 -1.00
CA ILE A 204 2.63 28.44 -1.76
C ILE A 204 1.60 27.66 -0.94
N ALA A 205 2.01 26.55 -0.35
CA ALA A 205 1.10 25.74 0.47
C ALA A 205 0.57 26.53 1.68
N LEU A 206 1.45 27.22 2.40
CA LEU A 206 1.05 28.10 3.51
C LEU A 206 0.09 29.20 3.06
N GLY A 207 0.35 29.85 1.92
CA GLY A 207 -0.53 30.87 1.35
C GLY A 207 -1.92 30.35 0.99
N VAL A 208 -2.04 29.14 0.47
CA VAL A 208 -3.34 28.49 0.20
C VAL A 208 -4.07 28.20 1.49
N LEU A 209 -3.39 27.61 2.47
CA LEU A 209 -3.99 27.27 3.77
C LEU A 209 -4.47 28.52 4.50
N ASP A 210 -3.70 29.60 4.48
CA ASP A 210 -4.06 30.89 5.10
C ASP A 210 -5.32 31.48 4.45
N LYS A 211 -5.40 31.52 3.12
CA LYS A 211 -6.59 31.95 2.38
C LYS A 211 -7.85 31.16 2.73
N LEU A 212 -7.70 29.89 3.09
CA LEU A 212 -8.79 28.99 3.45
C LEU A 212 -9.07 28.92 4.97
N GLY A 213 -8.28 29.63 5.78
CA GLY A 213 -8.40 29.61 7.23
C GLY A 213 -8.02 28.26 7.88
N ILE A 214 -7.18 27.47 7.19
CA ILE A 214 -6.77 26.12 7.63
C ILE A 214 -5.38 26.21 8.27
N ARG A 215 -5.19 25.51 9.39
CA ARG A 215 -3.89 25.44 10.07
C ARG A 215 -3.38 23.99 10.07
N ILE A 216 -2.48 23.70 9.15
CA ILE A 216 -1.79 22.42 9.04
C ILE A 216 -0.30 22.70 8.88
N PRO A 217 0.60 22.03 9.61
CA PRO A 217 2.04 22.13 9.40
C PRO A 217 2.42 21.76 7.97
N VAL A 218 3.32 22.54 7.36
CA VAL A 218 3.83 22.30 5.99
C VAL A 218 5.34 22.16 6.04
N CYS A 219 5.85 21.06 5.53
CA CYS A 219 7.26 20.76 5.47
C CYS A 219 7.70 20.53 4.02
N GLY A 220 8.81 21.12 3.62
CA GLY A 220 9.43 20.92 2.31
C GLY A 220 10.54 19.88 2.38
N MET A 221 10.66 19.06 1.36
CA MET A 221 11.76 18.11 1.19
C MET A 221 12.85 18.75 0.34
N VAL A 222 13.94 19.18 0.99
CA VAL A 222 15.04 19.89 0.33
C VAL A 222 15.94 18.90 -0.39
N LYS A 223 16.25 19.18 -1.65
CA LYS A 223 17.10 18.34 -2.51
C LYS A 223 18.53 18.88 -2.62
N ASP A 224 19.47 17.96 -2.77
CA ASP A 224 20.84 18.29 -3.17
C ASP A 224 20.95 18.51 -4.70
N ASP A 225 22.14 18.86 -5.17
CA ASP A 225 22.43 19.06 -6.61
C ASP A 225 22.24 17.79 -7.46
N HIS A 226 22.10 16.63 -6.82
CA HIS A 226 21.80 15.35 -7.44
C HIS A 226 20.32 14.96 -7.32
N HIS A 227 19.45 15.91 -6.96
CA HIS A 227 18.01 15.71 -6.74
C HIS A 227 17.65 14.72 -5.63
N ARG A 228 18.54 14.45 -4.68
CA ARG A 228 18.29 13.58 -3.53
C ARG A 228 17.94 14.43 -2.30
N THR A 229 17.01 13.95 -1.50
CA THR A 229 16.65 14.60 -0.23
C THR A 229 17.89 14.75 0.65
N ARG A 230 18.19 15.95 1.12
CA ARG A 230 19.31 16.24 2.04
C ARG A 230 18.85 16.80 3.38
N GLY A 231 17.63 17.32 3.45
CA GLY A 231 17.10 17.99 4.63
C GLY A 231 15.61 18.27 4.50
N LEU A 232 15.07 18.86 5.54
CA LEU A 232 13.69 19.33 5.60
C LEU A 232 13.67 20.85 5.73
N TYR A 233 12.69 21.51 5.14
CA TYR A 233 12.42 22.93 5.32
C TYR A 233 11.10 23.09 6.07
N PHE A 234 11.20 23.60 7.29
CA PHE A 234 10.07 23.77 8.18
C PHE A 234 10.22 25.02 9.03
N ASP A 235 9.15 25.77 9.24
CA ASP A 235 9.13 27.00 10.05
C ASP A 235 10.25 28.00 9.66
N ASN A 236 10.44 28.20 8.35
CA ASN A 236 11.47 29.05 7.76
C ASN A 236 12.93 28.63 8.05
N ILE A 237 13.16 27.42 8.52
CA ILE A 237 14.47 26.87 8.82
C ILE A 237 14.70 25.60 7.99
N GLU A 238 15.92 25.45 7.47
CA GLU A 238 16.36 24.18 6.91
C GLU A 238 16.91 23.30 8.05
N ILE A 239 16.29 22.15 8.25
CA ILE A 239 16.63 21.19 9.29
C ILE A 239 17.49 20.10 8.66
N PRO A 240 18.77 19.98 9.06
CA PRO A 240 19.62 18.87 8.64
C PRO A 240 19.10 17.58 9.29
N ILE A 241 19.08 16.51 8.50
CA ILE A 241 18.59 15.20 8.96
C ILE A 241 19.68 14.14 8.82
N ASP A 242 19.67 13.16 9.74
CA ASP A 242 20.55 12.00 9.61
C ASP A 242 20.06 11.08 8.48
N THR A 243 20.84 10.99 7.42
CA THR A 243 20.53 10.17 6.23
C THR A 243 20.54 8.65 6.51
N ASN A 244 21.05 8.22 7.67
CA ASN A 244 21.04 6.82 8.09
C ASN A 244 19.83 6.45 8.95
N SER A 245 19.02 7.41 9.35
CA SER A 245 17.87 7.21 10.24
C SER A 245 16.67 6.57 9.50
N GLU A 246 15.75 6.00 10.26
CA GLU A 246 14.49 5.46 9.70
C GLU A 246 13.53 6.58 9.31
N GLY A 247 13.56 7.73 10.00
CA GLY A 247 12.82 8.94 9.63
C GLY A 247 13.22 9.45 8.26
N PHE A 248 14.53 9.54 7.96
CA PHE A 248 15.00 9.91 6.62
C PHE A 248 14.52 8.92 5.55
N ARG A 249 14.62 7.63 5.83
CA ARG A 249 14.14 6.58 4.92
C ARG A 249 12.62 6.66 4.71
N LEU A 250 11.85 7.06 5.72
CA LEU A 250 10.41 7.27 5.59
C LEU A 250 10.14 8.46 4.66
N ILE A 251 10.76 9.62 4.88
CA ILE A 251 10.60 10.81 4.03
C ILE A 251 10.98 10.50 2.58
N THR A 252 12.10 9.83 2.35
CA THR A 252 12.54 9.42 1.00
C THR A 252 11.51 8.49 0.35
N ARG A 253 11.00 7.48 1.08
CA ARG A 253 9.94 6.61 0.55
C ARG A 253 8.67 7.35 0.18
N ILE A 254 8.29 8.36 0.96
CA ILE A 254 7.11 9.19 0.66
C ILE A 254 7.34 10.01 -0.61
N GLN A 255 8.51 10.62 -0.74
CA GLN A 255 8.90 11.40 -1.90
C GLN A 255 8.95 10.56 -3.18
N ASP A 256 9.65 9.42 -3.13
CA ASP A 256 9.76 8.49 -4.25
C ASP A 256 8.38 7.99 -4.70
N GLU A 257 7.49 7.73 -3.75
CA GLU A 257 6.12 7.27 -4.04
C GLU A 257 5.27 8.36 -4.67
N ALA A 258 5.39 9.63 -4.23
CA ALA A 258 4.71 10.77 -4.84
C ALA A 258 5.15 10.94 -6.30
N HIS A 259 6.45 10.93 -6.53
CA HIS A 259 7.04 11.03 -7.86
C HIS A 259 6.65 9.84 -8.76
N ARG A 260 6.76 8.60 -8.27
CA ARG A 260 6.33 7.39 -8.97
C ARG A 260 4.87 7.48 -9.40
N PHE A 261 4.00 7.93 -8.49
CA PHE A 261 2.55 8.03 -8.73
C PHE A 261 2.21 9.11 -9.76
N ALA A 262 2.95 10.23 -9.78
CA ALA A 262 2.85 11.25 -10.80
C ALA A 262 3.25 10.73 -12.19
N ILE A 263 4.40 10.06 -12.29
CA ILE A 263 4.88 9.45 -13.56
C ILE A 263 3.87 8.43 -14.11
N GLU A 264 3.33 7.57 -13.25
CA GLU A 264 2.31 6.59 -13.65
C GLU A 264 1.07 7.27 -14.24
N TYR A 265 0.67 8.41 -13.66
CA TYR A 265 -0.46 9.19 -14.18
C TYR A 265 -0.16 9.78 -15.56
N HIS A 266 1.02 10.38 -15.74
CA HIS A 266 1.45 10.87 -17.04
C HIS A 266 1.43 9.79 -18.13
N ARG A 267 1.98 8.61 -17.82
CA ARG A 267 1.97 7.47 -18.75
C ARG A 267 0.54 7.08 -19.14
N SER A 268 -0.37 7.08 -18.17
CA SER A 268 -1.78 6.78 -18.41
C SER A 268 -2.46 7.84 -19.29
N LEU A 269 -2.14 9.13 -19.12
CA LEU A 269 -2.68 10.21 -19.96
C LEU A 269 -2.14 10.13 -21.39
N ARG A 270 -0.82 9.97 -21.55
CA ARG A 270 -0.18 9.79 -22.86
C ARG A 270 -0.76 8.60 -23.62
N SER A 271 -0.89 7.47 -22.96
CA SER A 271 -1.50 6.29 -23.59
C SER A 271 -2.91 6.58 -24.08
N LYS A 272 -3.72 7.29 -23.29
CA LYS A 272 -5.08 7.69 -23.70
C LYS A 272 -5.09 8.67 -24.87
N GLU A 273 -4.20 9.64 -24.90
CA GLU A 273 -4.09 10.63 -25.97
C GLU A 273 -3.55 10.04 -27.27
N GLN A 274 -2.51 9.20 -27.19
CA GLN A 274 -1.98 8.48 -28.35
C GLN A 274 -3.06 7.57 -28.97
N VAL A 275 -3.82 6.89 -28.14
CA VAL A 275 -4.94 6.08 -28.57
C VAL A 275 -6.04 6.93 -29.22
N HIS A 276 -6.34 8.09 -28.65
CA HIS A 276 -7.29 9.02 -29.20
C HIS A 276 -6.85 9.47 -30.60
N SER A 277 -5.60 9.88 -30.75
CA SER A 277 -5.05 10.34 -32.01
C SER A 277 -5.04 9.25 -33.09
N VAL A 278 -4.52 8.05 -32.79
CA VAL A 278 -4.41 6.96 -33.76
C VAL A 278 -5.76 6.45 -34.25
N LEU A 279 -6.75 6.33 -33.38
CA LEU A 279 -8.09 5.86 -33.77
C LEU A 279 -8.93 6.94 -34.48
N ASP A 280 -8.62 8.23 -34.29
CA ASP A 280 -9.26 9.34 -35.00
C ASP A 280 -8.85 9.39 -36.48
N ASP A 281 -7.67 8.86 -36.82
CA ASP A 281 -7.19 8.78 -38.20
C ASP A 281 -7.88 7.66 -39.03
N ILE A 282 -8.66 6.79 -38.37
CA ILE A 282 -9.37 5.68 -39.03
C ILE A 282 -10.72 6.14 -39.55
N PRO A 283 -10.96 6.13 -40.87
CA PRO A 283 -12.26 6.52 -41.43
C PRO A 283 -13.42 5.72 -40.81
N GLY A 284 -14.47 6.43 -40.43
CA GLY A 284 -15.66 5.79 -39.83
C GLY A 284 -15.56 5.41 -38.36
N ILE A 285 -14.45 5.70 -37.66
CA ILE A 285 -14.29 5.49 -36.23
C ILE A 285 -14.51 6.84 -35.51
N GLY A 286 -15.74 7.18 -35.24
CA GLY A 286 -16.08 8.33 -34.40
C GLY A 286 -16.00 8.03 -32.89
N GLU A 287 -16.27 9.06 -32.10
CA GLU A 287 -16.12 9.04 -30.62
C GLU A 287 -16.79 7.84 -29.94
N ARG A 288 -17.99 7.44 -30.39
CA ARG A 288 -18.74 6.32 -29.80
C ARG A 288 -18.03 4.98 -30.01
N ARG A 289 -17.59 4.70 -31.26
CA ARG A 289 -16.89 3.47 -31.61
C ARG A 289 -15.52 3.40 -30.92
N ARG A 290 -14.79 4.50 -30.90
CA ARG A 290 -13.51 4.62 -30.21
C ARG A 290 -13.64 4.32 -28.71
N LYS A 291 -14.64 4.91 -28.03
CA LYS A 291 -14.89 4.64 -26.61
C LYS A 291 -15.21 3.15 -26.36
N ALA A 292 -15.95 2.52 -27.24
CA ALA A 292 -16.30 1.10 -27.15
C ALA A 292 -15.07 0.19 -27.33
N LEU A 293 -14.24 0.45 -28.36
CA LEU A 293 -13.00 -0.26 -28.59
C LEU A 293 -12.06 -0.16 -27.38
N MET A 294 -11.87 1.05 -26.85
CA MET A 294 -11.02 1.26 -25.68
C MET A 294 -11.54 0.62 -24.40
N ARG A 295 -12.86 0.54 -24.22
CA ARG A 295 -13.44 -0.16 -23.08
C ARG A 295 -13.17 -1.67 -23.13
N ARG A 296 -13.23 -2.27 -24.33
CA ARG A 296 -13.02 -3.71 -24.54
C ARG A 296 -11.55 -4.12 -24.48
N TYR A 297 -10.69 -3.42 -25.21
CA TYR A 297 -9.29 -3.83 -25.42
C TYR A 297 -8.27 -3.11 -24.55
N ARG A 298 -8.61 -1.98 -23.94
CA ARG A 298 -7.81 -1.19 -22.99
C ARG A 298 -6.47 -0.63 -23.52
N SER A 299 -5.97 -1.08 -24.69
CA SER A 299 -4.74 -0.59 -25.33
C SER A 299 -4.84 -0.65 -26.85
N ILE A 300 -3.96 0.09 -27.57
CA ILE A 300 -3.84 0.03 -29.02
C ILE A 300 -3.32 -1.34 -29.49
N GLU A 301 -2.40 -1.92 -28.75
CA GLU A 301 -1.86 -3.25 -29.04
C GLU A 301 -2.97 -4.29 -29.04
N GLY A 302 -3.85 -4.24 -28.05
CA GLY A 302 -5.01 -5.13 -27.96
C GLY A 302 -6.00 -4.95 -29.12
N ILE A 303 -6.18 -3.72 -29.62
CA ILE A 303 -7.01 -3.45 -30.80
C ILE A 303 -6.34 -3.93 -32.08
N ARG A 304 -5.01 -3.73 -32.21
CA ARG A 304 -4.22 -4.17 -33.37
C ARG A 304 -4.19 -5.69 -33.49
N ASP A 305 -4.03 -6.39 -32.38
CA ASP A 305 -3.86 -7.84 -32.35
C ASP A 305 -5.20 -8.60 -32.44
N ALA A 306 -6.35 -7.88 -32.37
CA ALA A 306 -7.69 -8.44 -32.47
C ALA A 306 -8.06 -8.77 -33.93
N THR A 307 -8.83 -9.85 -34.15
CA THR A 307 -9.37 -10.22 -35.45
C THR A 307 -10.54 -9.31 -35.88
N VAL A 308 -10.89 -9.35 -37.17
CA VAL A 308 -12.05 -8.56 -37.69
C VAL A 308 -13.35 -8.97 -37.00
N GLU A 309 -13.52 -10.25 -36.71
CA GLU A 309 -14.68 -10.81 -36.04
C GLU A 309 -14.79 -10.28 -34.61
N GLU A 310 -13.68 -10.31 -33.85
CA GLU A 310 -13.61 -9.79 -32.47
C GLU A 310 -13.87 -8.29 -32.42
N LEU A 311 -13.32 -7.53 -33.37
CA LEU A 311 -13.57 -6.10 -33.48
C LEU A 311 -15.03 -5.80 -33.80
N ALA A 312 -15.69 -6.60 -34.68
CA ALA A 312 -17.08 -6.42 -35.06
C ALA A 312 -18.07 -6.72 -33.92
N GLU A 313 -17.71 -7.58 -32.99
CA GLU A 313 -18.49 -7.86 -31.75
C GLU A 313 -18.46 -6.72 -30.73
N THR A 314 -17.60 -5.72 -30.93
CA THR A 314 -17.52 -4.58 -30.00
C THR A 314 -18.76 -3.69 -30.13
N GLU A 315 -19.26 -3.18 -29.02
CA GLU A 315 -20.42 -2.28 -28.97
C GLU A 315 -20.29 -1.16 -30.01
N SER A 316 -21.36 -0.93 -30.78
CA SER A 316 -21.45 0.10 -31.83
C SER A 316 -20.56 -0.14 -33.07
N MET A 317 -19.83 -1.23 -33.15
CA MET A 317 -19.07 -1.65 -34.32
C MET A 317 -19.94 -2.48 -35.29
N ASN A 318 -19.50 -2.56 -36.53
CA ASN A 318 -19.99 -3.47 -37.54
C ASN A 318 -18.83 -4.01 -38.36
N ILE A 319 -19.05 -5.01 -39.17
CA ILE A 319 -18.03 -5.67 -40.01
C ILE A 319 -17.23 -4.67 -40.86
N GLY A 320 -17.91 -3.65 -41.43
CA GLY A 320 -17.28 -2.63 -42.28
C GLY A 320 -16.27 -1.77 -41.46
N SER A 321 -16.70 -1.27 -40.30
CA SER A 321 -15.81 -0.49 -39.41
C SER A 321 -14.71 -1.35 -38.77
N ALA A 322 -15.00 -2.63 -38.48
CA ALA A 322 -13.99 -3.56 -37.98
C ALA A 322 -12.87 -3.83 -39.00
N LYS A 323 -13.25 -4.01 -40.29
CA LYS A 323 -12.28 -4.13 -41.40
C LYS A 323 -11.40 -2.89 -41.53
N GLN A 324 -11.96 -1.69 -41.47
CA GLN A 324 -11.20 -0.45 -41.54
C GLN A 324 -10.17 -0.32 -40.38
N VAL A 325 -10.55 -0.72 -39.16
CA VAL A 325 -9.61 -0.78 -38.02
C VAL A 325 -8.51 -1.81 -38.28
N TYR A 326 -8.88 -3.01 -38.71
CA TYR A 326 -7.92 -4.08 -38.98
C TYR A 326 -6.93 -3.70 -40.09
N GLU A 327 -7.41 -3.19 -41.23
CA GLU A 327 -6.62 -2.77 -42.38
C GLU A 327 -5.67 -1.59 -42.03
N PHE A 328 -6.13 -0.67 -41.19
CA PHE A 328 -5.30 0.45 -40.72
C PHE A 328 -4.07 -0.03 -39.98
N PHE A 329 -4.19 -1.05 -39.13
CA PHE A 329 -3.07 -1.60 -38.37
C PHE A 329 -2.27 -2.67 -39.14
N HIS A 330 -2.81 -3.17 -40.28
CA HIS A 330 -2.19 -4.22 -41.10
C HIS A 330 -2.18 -3.84 -42.59
N PRO A 331 -1.50 -2.73 -42.98
CA PRO A 331 -1.60 -2.16 -44.32
C PRO A 331 -1.03 -3.02 -45.46
N ASN A 332 -0.43 -4.19 -45.18
CA ASN A 332 0.25 -5.05 -46.18
C ASN A 332 -0.07 -6.55 -46.00
N LYS A 333 -1.23 -6.92 -45.55
CA LYS A 333 -1.66 -8.33 -45.54
C LYS A 333 -2.86 -8.54 -46.43
#